data_9f6b1f1ebbff198e2751ba025cf6f91e
#
_entry.id   9f6b1f1ebbff198e2751ba025cf6f91e
#
_cell.length_a   1.000
_cell.length_b   1.000
_cell.length_c   1.000
_cell.angle_alpha   90.00
_cell.angle_beta   90.00
_cell.angle_gamma   90.00
#
_symmetry.space_group_name_H-M   'P 1'
#
loop_
_entity.id
_entity.type
_entity.pdbx_description
1 polymer ?
#
loop_
_entity_poly.entity_id
_entity_poly.type
_entity_poly.pdbx_seq_one_letter_code
_entity_poly.pdbx_strand_id
1 'polypeptide(L)'
;MASKKYILLAGLAALLTQGLQAQENNSGMYRGGGYDFADTSLIPTKRMPQQRDFLNSQYDFPAKPRNQWEIGLSAGPLFVSGDVRSKNVFTAKNALNTLGWGLHVRKAWGYVISTRLQFIHGSASGYNYQGSEGYYGHNQNPWFKAGYWNQDVYYNYKTTVSDLSLQMVAALNNLKFHRARNKMSLYALAGLGGMLYNTTVDMKDASNNNYNFSPISNPGQGNNIYDNRKDINKQLKNLFDGDYETPAERHNNRKWVGDNTFRPTATAGLGLQFRLGRRLSLGVETRWIYTNDDLIDGQMWQERPTSNNGTIVASQMTRDFDNVNYSSISLNVHLGGKSVDPLWWMNPLDYGYNEMKRPKGPTGSKCDNDADGDGISDCFDRCPNTPGGVSVDSHGCPFDTDGDGVADYKDKQLITPTECQPVDADGVGKCPDPECCKNVGSGPVGCANIPNGSIAFTAGSAKLSSSAMNQLNNLAGSMRSNPNCKAVIIGNGSGSKIEQQRSWDRVNSVINYMVDKQGIDRERFIFQYGNSGDSNSVDYRAASSGEEGPSNTPPPFPNLRRD
;
A
#
# COMPACT_ATOMS: atom_id res chain seq x y z
N MET A 1 44.05 22.37 -12.22
CA MET A 1 42.86 22.63 -11.38
C MET A 1 41.75 21.66 -11.80
N ALA A 2 41.46 20.65 -11.00
CA ALA A 2 40.36 19.73 -11.29
C ALA A 2 39.05 20.49 -11.23
N SER A 3 38.26 20.45 -12.30
CA SER A 3 37.01 21.19 -12.42
C SER A 3 36.05 20.76 -11.33
N LYS A 4 35.30 21.69 -10.72
CA LYS A 4 34.27 21.46 -9.67
C LYS A 4 33.30 20.32 -10.01
N LYS A 5 33.16 19.99 -11.30
CA LYS A 5 32.33 18.87 -11.82
C LYS A 5 32.84 17.49 -11.42
N TYR A 6 34.15 17.28 -11.34
CA TYR A 6 34.75 15.99 -10.94
C TYR A 6 34.72 15.77 -9.43
N ILE A 7 34.68 16.84 -8.63
CA ILE A 7 34.58 16.76 -7.17
C ILE A 7 33.18 16.25 -6.78
N LEU A 8 32.13 16.69 -7.48
CA LEU A 8 30.76 16.23 -7.26
C LEU A 8 30.58 14.75 -7.66
N LEU A 9 31.21 14.34 -8.78
CA LEU A 9 31.18 12.94 -9.21
C LEU A 9 31.98 12.03 -8.25
N ALA A 10 33.13 12.49 -7.76
CA ALA A 10 33.94 11.76 -6.78
C ALA A 10 33.25 11.65 -5.42
N GLY A 11 32.55 12.71 -4.98
CA GLY A 11 31.73 12.68 -3.78
C GLY A 11 30.56 11.69 -3.88
N LEU A 12 29.89 11.63 -5.05
CA LEU A 12 28.84 10.66 -5.32
C LEU A 12 29.38 9.23 -5.35
N ALA A 13 30.55 9.00 -5.96
CA ALA A 13 31.22 7.71 -6.00
C ALA A 13 31.67 7.26 -4.60
N ALA A 14 32.18 8.16 -3.76
CA ALA A 14 32.59 7.86 -2.39
C ALA A 14 31.38 7.50 -1.49
N LEU A 15 30.23 8.16 -1.68
CA LEU A 15 28.98 7.79 -1.00
C LEU A 15 28.45 6.41 -1.44
N LEU A 16 28.64 6.06 -2.70
CA LEU A 16 28.27 4.74 -3.25
C LEU A 16 29.17 3.63 -2.68
N THR A 17 30.48 3.86 -2.52
CA THR A 17 31.41 2.85 -1.97
C THR A 17 31.23 2.63 -0.48
N GLN A 18 30.92 3.66 0.31
CA GLN A 18 30.60 3.50 1.72
C GLN A 18 29.25 2.78 1.95
N GLY A 19 28.28 2.96 1.05
CA GLY A 19 27.02 2.22 1.06
C GLY A 19 27.20 0.72 0.79
N LEU A 20 28.16 0.34 -0.02
CA LEU A 20 28.46 -1.05 -0.37
C LEU A 20 29.19 -1.80 0.76
N GLN A 21 30.11 -1.16 1.49
CA GLN A 21 30.83 -1.80 2.60
C GLN A 21 29.95 -2.02 3.85
N ALA A 22 28.91 -1.22 4.07
CA ALA A 22 27.95 -1.45 5.15
C ALA A 22 27.01 -2.65 4.91
N GLN A 23 27.11 -3.32 3.77
CA GLN A 23 26.25 -4.42 3.35
C GLN A 23 26.76 -5.80 3.77
N GLU A 24 28.03 -5.94 4.15
CA GLU A 24 28.65 -7.25 4.42
C GLU A 24 28.51 -7.80 5.85
N ASN A 25 28.16 -6.99 6.85
CA ASN A 25 28.27 -7.39 8.25
C ASN A 25 26.96 -7.80 8.95
N ASN A 26 25.85 -8.04 8.22
CA ASN A 26 24.61 -8.58 8.80
C ASN A 26 24.06 -9.76 7.99
N SER A 27 24.87 -10.83 7.85
CA SER A 27 24.48 -12.08 7.20
C SER A 27 23.69 -13.05 8.10
N GLY A 28 23.19 -12.57 9.22
CA GLY A 28 22.32 -13.33 10.09
C GLY A 28 20.86 -13.26 9.63
N MET A 29 20.31 -14.38 9.10
CA MET A 29 18.89 -14.70 9.05
C MET A 29 17.99 -14.10 7.98
N TYR A 30 18.42 -13.94 6.74
CA TYR A 30 17.49 -13.78 5.62
C TYR A 30 17.54 -14.96 4.63
N ARG A 31 17.23 -16.14 5.09
CA ARG A 31 16.91 -17.26 4.21
C ARG A 31 15.47 -17.08 3.70
N GLY A 32 15.33 -16.59 2.49
CA GLY A 32 14.08 -16.65 1.77
C GLY A 32 13.40 -15.33 1.38
N GLY A 33 13.82 -14.15 1.86
CA GLY A 33 13.43 -12.87 1.25
C GLY A 33 12.23 -12.12 1.74
N GLY A 34 11.56 -12.55 2.76
CA GLY A 34 10.67 -11.75 3.58
C GLY A 34 11.43 -11.19 4.78
N TYR A 35 10.84 -10.26 5.53
CA TYR A 35 11.34 -9.95 6.87
C TYR A 35 10.81 -11.01 7.85
N ASP A 36 11.54 -11.25 8.93
CA ASP A 36 11.07 -12.15 9.98
C ASP A 36 9.93 -11.48 10.76
N PHE A 37 8.73 -12.02 10.63
CA PHE A 37 7.54 -11.49 11.31
C PHE A 37 7.58 -11.76 12.82
N ALA A 38 8.38 -12.70 13.28
CA ALA A 38 8.58 -12.97 14.70
C ALA A 38 9.54 -11.97 15.34
N ASP A 39 10.38 -11.28 14.57
CA ASP A 39 11.32 -10.28 15.09
C ASP A 39 10.58 -8.99 15.50
N THR A 40 10.27 -8.92 16.78
CA THR A 40 9.59 -7.76 17.39
C THR A 40 10.47 -6.51 17.43
N SER A 41 11.80 -6.62 17.26
CA SER A 41 12.72 -5.47 17.25
C SER A 41 12.46 -4.52 16.07
N LEU A 42 11.90 -5.03 15.00
CA LEU A 42 11.53 -4.29 13.79
C LEU A 42 10.22 -3.51 13.93
N ILE A 43 9.44 -3.80 14.96
CA ILE A 43 8.10 -3.22 15.15
C ILE A 43 8.20 -1.97 16.05
N PRO A 44 7.53 -0.86 15.67
CA PRO A 44 7.41 0.31 16.52
C PRO A 44 6.65 -0.01 17.81
N THR A 45 7.07 0.55 18.95
CA THR A 45 6.44 0.32 20.26
C THR A 45 4.92 0.54 20.26
N LYS A 46 4.43 1.55 19.52
CA LYS A 46 2.99 1.83 19.38
C LYS A 46 2.20 0.70 18.71
N ARG A 47 2.85 -0.19 17.96
CA ARG A 47 2.21 -1.30 17.23
C ARG A 47 2.48 -2.66 17.88
N MET A 48 3.19 -2.69 18.98
CA MET A 48 3.48 -3.92 19.74
C MET A 48 2.23 -4.66 20.22
N PRO A 49 1.12 -4.00 20.63
CA PRO A 49 -0.11 -4.72 20.97
C PRO A 49 -0.62 -5.55 19.78
N GLN A 50 -0.81 -4.93 18.59
CA GLN A 50 -1.22 -5.64 17.38
C GLN A 50 -0.27 -6.80 17.04
N GLN A 51 1.04 -6.62 17.21
CA GLN A 51 2.02 -7.67 16.94
C GLN A 51 1.87 -8.86 17.89
N ARG A 52 1.59 -8.60 19.16
CA ARG A 52 1.32 -9.66 20.15
C ARG A 52 0.04 -10.40 19.83
N ASP A 53 -1.03 -9.68 19.49
CA ASP A 53 -2.30 -10.27 19.10
C ASP A 53 -2.13 -11.15 17.85
N PHE A 54 -1.31 -10.72 16.88
CA PHE A 54 -0.97 -11.52 15.70
C PHE A 54 -0.19 -12.79 16.08
N LEU A 55 0.84 -12.69 16.93
CA LEU A 55 1.63 -13.85 17.36
C LEU A 55 0.80 -14.85 18.18
N ASN A 56 -0.22 -14.37 18.88
CA ASN A 56 -1.18 -15.17 19.63
C ASN A 56 -2.39 -15.65 18.79
N SER A 57 -2.34 -15.49 17.46
CA SER A 57 -3.43 -15.83 16.54
C SER A 57 -4.77 -15.13 16.83
N GLN A 58 -4.74 -13.99 17.52
CA GLN A 58 -5.91 -13.16 17.84
C GLN A 58 -6.15 -12.05 16.80
N TYR A 59 -5.22 -11.83 15.90
CA TYR A 59 -5.29 -10.85 14.82
C TYR A 59 -4.73 -11.40 13.51
N ASP A 60 -5.40 -11.16 12.39
CA ASP A 60 -5.09 -11.81 11.11
C ASP A 60 -3.81 -11.29 10.43
N PHE A 61 -3.33 -10.11 10.79
CA PHE A 61 -2.22 -9.45 10.10
C PHE A 61 -1.12 -9.00 11.05
N PRO A 62 0.17 -9.22 10.68
CA PRO A 62 1.29 -8.71 11.45
C PRO A 62 1.31 -7.18 11.47
N ALA A 63 1.85 -6.61 12.51
CA ALA A 63 2.01 -5.16 12.61
C ALA A 63 3.00 -4.64 11.55
N LYS A 64 2.73 -3.47 10.98
CA LYS A 64 3.64 -2.82 10.02
C LYS A 64 5.00 -2.55 10.66
N PRO A 65 6.11 -3.01 10.08
CA PRO A 65 7.44 -2.77 10.60
C PRO A 65 7.84 -1.29 10.53
N ARG A 66 8.99 -0.98 11.09
CA ARG A 66 9.59 0.36 11.02
C ARG A 66 9.82 0.75 9.58
N ASN A 67 9.42 1.97 9.26
CA ASN A 67 9.41 2.52 7.93
C ASN A 67 10.71 3.28 7.65
N GLN A 68 11.29 3.07 6.47
CA GLN A 68 12.43 3.84 5.98
C GLN A 68 12.01 5.18 5.38
N TRP A 69 12.93 6.15 5.40
CA TRP A 69 12.87 7.34 4.59
C TRP A 69 13.61 7.09 3.27
N GLU A 70 13.15 7.70 2.19
CA GLU A 70 13.88 7.74 0.93
C GLU A 70 14.31 9.17 0.64
N ILE A 71 15.57 9.32 0.26
CA ILE A 71 16.09 10.56 -0.32
C ILE A 71 16.57 10.20 -1.71
N GLY A 72 16.15 10.97 -2.72
CA GLY A 72 16.53 10.73 -4.11
C GLY A 72 17.04 11.97 -4.80
N LEU A 73 18.05 11.78 -5.62
CA LEU A 73 18.58 12.77 -6.55
C LEU A 73 18.19 12.34 -7.95
N SER A 74 17.61 13.24 -8.72
CA SER A 74 17.19 13.00 -10.10
C SER A 74 17.84 13.97 -11.07
N ALA A 75 18.05 13.52 -12.29
CA ALA A 75 18.49 14.34 -13.40
C ALA A 75 17.80 13.90 -14.69
N GLY A 76 17.45 14.86 -15.53
CA GLY A 76 16.78 14.56 -16.79
C GLY A 76 16.33 15.79 -17.55
N PRO A 77 15.82 15.60 -18.76
CA PRO A 77 15.37 16.70 -19.60
C PRO A 77 14.08 17.36 -19.08
N LEU A 78 14.02 18.64 -19.27
CA LEU A 78 12.87 19.50 -19.08
C LEU A 78 12.31 19.92 -20.45
N PHE A 79 10.99 19.78 -20.62
CA PHE A 79 10.30 20.21 -21.84
C PHE A 79 9.14 21.12 -21.46
N VAL A 80 8.95 22.18 -22.22
CA VAL A 80 7.74 22.99 -22.18
C VAL A 80 6.85 22.54 -23.35
N SER A 81 5.59 22.35 -23.07
CA SER A 81 4.54 22.08 -24.06
C SER A 81 3.63 23.30 -24.07
N GLY A 82 3.75 24.10 -25.12
CA GLY A 82 3.02 25.31 -25.40
C GLY A 82 3.04 25.59 -26.89
N ASP A 83 2.82 26.81 -27.30
CA ASP A 83 2.77 27.26 -28.69
C ASP A 83 4.15 27.19 -29.37
N VAL A 84 5.22 27.46 -28.63
CA VAL A 84 6.60 27.35 -29.10
C VAL A 84 7.21 26.01 -28.67
N ARG A 85 7.56 25.17 -29.62
CA ARG A 85 8.06 23.82 -29.33
C ARG A 85 9.44 23.85 -28.68
N SER A 86 9.61 23.05 -27.64
CA SER A 86 10.91 22.78 -27.04
C SER A 86 11.88 22.15 -28.03
N LYS A 87 13.17 22.53 -27.96
CA LYS A 87 14.23 21.90 -28.76
C LYS A 87 14.31 20.43 -28.42
N ASN A 88 14.54 19.61 -29.45
CA ASN A 88 14.68 18.16 -29.28
C ASN A 88 15.95 17.85 -28.45
N VAL A 89 15.76 17.29 -27.27
CA VAL A 89 16.79 17.09 -26.23
C VAL A 89 17.82 16.05 -26.60
N PHE A 90 17.50 15.17 -27.54
CA PHE A 90 18.36 14.02 -27.88
C PHE A 90 19.58 14.34 -28.76
N THR A 91 19.77 15.60 -29.17
CA THR A 91 21.02 16.01 -29.81
C THR A 91 22.05 16.39 -28.74
N ALA A 92 23.19 15.72 -28.70
CA ALA A 92 24.22 15.78 -27.66
C ALA A 92 24.68 17.22 -27.26
N LYS A 93 24.60 18.19 -28.15
CA LYS A 93 24.92 19.61 -27.86
C LYS A 93 23.83 20.33 -27.03
N ASN A 94 22.58 19.87 -27.05
CA ASN A 94 21.46 20.55 -26.41
C ASN A 94 21.03 19.88 -25.09
N ALA A 95 21.39 18.63 -24.86
CA ALA A 95 21.00 17.88 -23.66
C ALA A 95 21.47 18.55 -22.35
N LEU A 96 22.65 19.13 -22.34
CA LEU A 96 23.20 19.80 -21.16
C LEU A 96 22.53 21.13 -20.84
N ASN A 97 21.99 21.83 -21.84
CA ASN A 97 21.33 23.13 -21.65
C ASN A 97 19.88 23.01 -21.20
N THR A 98 19.29 21.82 -21.39
CA THR A 98 17.91 21.50 -20.97
C THR A 98 17.89 20.47 -19.84
N LEU A 99 19.04 20.17 -19.23
CA LEU A 99 19.13 19.23 -18.15
C LEU A 99 18.64 19.87 -16.85
N GLY A 100 17.54 19.33 -16.33
CA GLY A 100 17.08 19.62 -14.99
C GLY A 100 17.63 18.63 -13.98
N TRP A 101 17.68 19.04 -12.74
CA TRP A 101 17.97 18.19 -11.60
C TRP A 101 16.90 18.33 -10.53
N GLY A 102 16.74 17.35 -9.70
CA GLY A 102 15.76 17.38 -8.62
C GLY A 102 16.22 16.61 -7.41
N LEU A 103 15.72 17.04 -6.26
CA LEU A 103 15.92 16.42 -4.97
C LEU A 103 14.57 16.06 -4.38
N HIS A 104 14.43 14.87 -3.80
CA HIS A 104 13.20 14.51 -3.11
C HIS A 104 13.43 13.77 -1.79
N VAL A 105 12.43 13.92 -0.92
CA VAL A 105 12.31 13.15 0.31
C VAL A 105 10.94 12.49 0.32
N ARG A 106 10.93 11.18 0.54
CA ARG A 106 9.70 10.36 0.53
C ARG A 106 9.54 9.57 1.82
N LYS A 107 8.30 9.49 2.30
CA LYS A 107 7.89 8.70 3.46
C LYS A 107 6.66 7.87 3.14
N ALA A 108 6.72 6.56 3.39
CA ALA A 108 5.54 5.70 3.25
C ALA A 108 4.64 5.77 4.49
N TRP A 109 3.34 5.81 4.29
CA TRP A 109 2.31 5.66 5.31
C TRP A 109 1.77 4.23 5.38
N GLY A 110 1.92 3.52 4.28
CA GLY A 110 1.51 2.12 4.14
C GLY A 110 2.28 1.45 3.02
N TYR A 111 1.84 0.27 2.66
CA TYR A 111 2.44 -0.53 1.58
C TYR A 111 2.16 0.05 0.18
N VAL A 112 1.09 0.82 0.05
CA VAL A 112 0.64 1.42 -1.23
C VAL A 112 0.94 2.91 -1.27
N ILE A 113 0.54 3.66 -0.24
CA ILE A 113 0.57 5.13 -0.23
C ILE A 113 1.79 5.66 0.50
N SER A 114 2.44 6.64 -0.11
CA SER A 114 3.53 7.43 0.45
C SER A 114 3.39 8.90 0.08
N THR A 115 3.99 9.80 0.85
CA THR A 115 4.12 11.22 0.52
C THR A 115 5.56 11.53 0.14
N ARG A 116 5.72 12.45 -0.80
CA ARG A 116 7.00 12.90 -1.30
C ARG A 116 7.01 14.43 -1.40
N LEU A 117 8.01 15.06 -0.82
CA LEU A 117 8.36 16.45 -1.08
C LEU A 117 9.44 16.45 -2.15
N GLN A 118 9.21 17.17 -3.23
CA GLN A 118 10.09 17.22 -4.40
C GLN A 118 10.44 18.64 -4.76
N PHE A 119 11.71 18.91 -4.95
CA PHE A 119 12.23 20.12 -5.58
C PHE A 119 12.83 19.76 -6.94
N ILE A 120 12.60 20.60 -7.96
CA ILE A 120 13.17 20.49 -9.31
C ILE A 120 13.70 21.85 -9.70
N HIS A 121 14.85 21.86 -10.34
CA HIS A 121 15.42 23.05 -10.97
C HIS A 121 16.02 22.69 -12.31
N GLY A 122 15.77 23.51 -13.32
CA GLY A 122 16.34 23.32 -14.65
C GLY A 122 15.88 24.37 -15.64
N SER A 123 16.34 24.26 -16.87
CA SER A 123 15.96 25.16 -17.95
C SER A 123 15.50 24.39 -19.19
N ALA A 124 14.51 24.95 -19.86
CA ALA A 124 14.06 24.51 -21.17
C ALA A 124 14.25 25.64 -22.18
N SER A 125 14.49 25.31 -23.44
CA SER A 125 14.57 26.27 -24.52
C SER A 125 13.95 25.73 -25.80
N GLY A 126 13.43 26.61 -26.60
CA GLY A 126 12.80 26.25 -27.87
C GLY A 126 12.77 27.40 -28.86
N TYR A 127 12.38 27.12 -30.06
CA TYR A 127 12.04 28.11 -31.06
C TYR A 127 11.05 27.52 -32.06
N ASN A 128 10.21 28.39 -32.60
CA ASN A 128 9.23 28.03 -33.61
C ASN A 128 9.85 28.14 -34.99
N TYR A 129 9.59 27.18 -35.88
CA TYR A 129 9.99 27.22 -37.28
C TYR A 129 8.96 27.96 -38.16
N GLN A 130 7.79 28.29 -37.60
CA GLN A 130 6.79 29.10 -38.26
C GLN A 130 7.06 30.58 -37.95
N GLY A 131 7.17 31.38 -38.96
CA GLY A 131 7.25 32.81 -38.81
C GLY A 131 5.92 33.39 -38.37
N SER A 132 5.99 34.39 -37.55
CA SER A 132 4.86 35.07 -36.91
C SER A 132 4.88 36.53 -37.27
N GLU A 133 3.73 37.09 -37.59
CA GLU A 133 3.61 38.55 -37.81
C GLU A 133 3.68 39.32 -36.47
N GLY A 134 4.88 39.36 -35.84
CA GLY A 134 5.10 39.98 -34.54
C GLY A 134 4.82 41.49 -34.44
N TYR A 135 4.59 42.15 -35.58
CA TYR A 135 4.34 43.57 -35.66
C TYR A 135 2.90 43.99 -35.39
N TYR A 136 1.97 43.09 -35.50
CA TYR A 136 0.59 43.42 -35.17
C TYR A 136 0.35 43.17 -33.71
N GLY A 137 0.41 44.07 -32.92
CA GLY A 137 0.11 43.69 -31.59
C GLY A 137 0.07 44.85 -30.65
N HIS A 138 -0.14 44.52 -29.54
CA HIS A 138 -0.23 45.35 -28.38
C HIS A 138 1.15 45.96 -28.07
N ASN A 139 1.17 47.19 -27.54
CA ASN A 139 2.36 47.86 -26.99
C ASN A 139 3.10 47.05 -25.91
N GLN A 140 2.64 45.85 -25.57
CA GLN A 140 3.24 44.96 -24.57
C GLN A 140 4.03 43.82 -25.19
N ASN A 141 3.84 43.51 -26.50
CA ASN A 141 4.62 42.51 -27.19
C ASN A 141 6.11 42.94 -27.27
N PRO A 142 7.06 42.17 -26.74
CA PRO A 142 8.47 42.54 -26.75
C PRO A 142 9.05 42.67 -28.16
N TRP A 143 8.59 41.86 -29.12
CA TRP A 143 9.01 41.97 -30.51
C TRP A 143 8.60 43.29 -31.14
N PHE A 144 7.37 43.76 -30.87
CA PHE A 144 6.91 45.08 -31.33
C PHE A 144 7.73 46.22 -30.70
N LYS A 145 7.99 46.14 -29.38
CA LYS A 145 8.82 47.14 -28.68
C LYS A 145 10.25 47.19 -29.18
N ALA A 146 10.80 46.06 -29.61
CA ALA A 146 12.14 45.97 -30.18
C ALA A 146 12.22 46.52 -31.61
N GLY A 147 11.09 46.93 -32.22
CA GLY A 147 11.07 47.50 -33.55
C GLY A 147 10.99 46.50 -34.70
N TYR A 148 10.52 45.28 -34.44
CA TYR A 148 10.24 44.30 -35.48
C TYR A 148 8.92 44.59 -36.17
N TRP A 149 8.93 45.63 -36.99
CA TRP A 149 7.77 46.08 -37.73
C TRP A 149 7.88 45.64 -39.18
N ASN A 150 6.79 45.15 -39.76
CA ASN A 150 6.70 44.70 -41.15
C ASN A 150 7.62 43.53 -41.55
N GLN A 151 7.97 42.67 -40.61
CA GLN A 151 8.66 41.41 -40.91
C GLN A 151 8.17 40.31 -40.01
N ASP A 152 8.19 39.07 -40.52
CA ASP A 152 7.96 37.88 -39.70
C ASP A 152 9.05 37.72 -38.66
N VAL A 153 8.65 37.36 -37.43
CA VAL A 153 9.55 37.03 -36.35
C VAL A 153 9.42 35.54 -36.02
N TYR A 154 10.48 34.95 -35.51
CA TYR A 154 10.48 33.53 -35.09
C TYR A 154 10.59 33.47 -33.59
N TYR A 155 9.48 33.16 -32.93
CA TYR A 155 9.45 33.03 -31.46
C TYR A 155 10.45 32.02 -30.98
N ASN A 156 11.19 32.38 -29.96
CA ASN A 156 12.15 31.55 -29.27
C ASN A 156 12.07 31.83 -27.79
N TYR A 157 12.57 30.92 -26.96
CA TYR A 157 12.59 31.13 -25.52
C TYR A 157 13.68 30.29 -24.83
N LYS A 158 14.06 30.76 -23.65
CA LYS A 158 14.76 30.01 -22.60
C LYS A 158 14.09 30.30 -21.28
N THR A 159 13.50 29.25 -20.71
CA THR A 159 12.78 29.34 -19.43
C THR A 159 13.54 28.56 -18.38
N THR A 160 13.85 29.23 -17.28
CA THR A 160 14.39 28.60 -16.07
C THR A 160 13.24 28.36 -15.11
N VAL A 161 13.13 27.13 -14.62
CA VAL A 161 12.04 26.66 -13.77
C VAL A 161 12.60 26.14 -12.45
N SER A 162 11.96 26.53 -11.35
CA SER A 162 12.17 25.94 -10.01
C SER A 162 10.81 25.58 -9.43
N ASP A 163 10.53 24.29 -9.27
CA ASP A 163 9.26 23.78 -8.73
C ASP A 163 9.46 23.09 -7.40
N LEU A 164 8.62 23.40 -6.43
CA LEU A 164 8.53 22.70 -5.16
C LEU A 164 7.12 22.14 -4.99
N SER A 165 7.00 20.82 -4.92
CA SER A 165 5.70 20.15 -4.87
C SER A 165 5.63 19.09 -3.76
N LEU A 166 4.47 19.02 -3.10
CA LEU A 166 4.09 17.96 -2.20
C LEU A 166 3.22 16.96 -2.97
N GLN A 167 3.65 15.72 -3.01
CA GLN A 167 3.09 14.69 -3.86
C GLN A 167 2.65 13.48 -3.05
N MET A 168 1.53 12.89 -3.44
CA MET A 168 1.12 11.55 -3.06
C MET A 168 1.62 10.57 -4.10
N VAL A 169 2.24 9.48 -3.66
CA VAL A 169 2.79 8.43 -4.52
C VAL A 169 2.13 7.12 -4.16
N ALA A 170 1.52 6.47 -5.15
CA ALA A 170 0.85 5.17 -5.02
C ALA A 170 1.66 4.08 -5.72
N ALA A 171 2.11 3.08 -4.99
CA ALA A 171 2.79 1.90 -5.54
C ALA A 171 1.74 0.96 -6.15
N LEU A 172 1.67 0.90 -7.48
CA LEU A 172 0.64 0.15 -8.21
C LEU A 172 0.83 -1.36 -8.10
N ASN A 173 2.06 -1.84 -7.96
CA ASN A 173 2.36 -3.25 -7.76
C ASN A 173 1.68 -3.83 -6.52
N ASN A 174 1.56 -3.01 -5.46
CA ASN A 174 1.04 -3.45 -4.18
C ASN A 174 -0.50 -3.40 -4.08
N LEU A 175 -1.19 -2.97 -5.13
CA LEU A 175 -2.66 -3.01 -5.18
C LEU A 175 -3.19 -4.44 -5.23
N LYS A 176 -2.46 -5.37 -5.87
CA LYS A 176 -2.86 -6.77 -6.03
C LYS A 176 -2.02 -7.76 -5.22
N PHE A 177 -0.93 -7.36 -4.62
CA PHE A 177 -0.04 -8.14 -3.74
C PHE A 177 0.35 -9.55 -4.25
N HIS A 178 0.55 -9.68 -5.56
CA HIS A 178 0.73 -11.01 -6.18
C HIS A 178 2.14 -11.60 -6.08
N ARG A 179 3.16 -10.84 -5.67
CA ARG A 179 4.54 -11.30 -5.64
C ARG A 179 5.16 -11.09 -4.26
N ALA A 180 5.79 -12.14 -3.76
CA ALA A 180 6.53 -12.10 -2.49
C ALA A 180 7.71 -11.11 -2.53
N ARG A 181 8.31 -10.88 -3.69
CA ARG A 181 9.42 -9.96 -3.89
C ARG A 181 9.27 -9.16 -5.17
N ASN A 182 9.20 -7.86 -5.03
CA ASN A 182 9.22 -6.96 -6.16
C ASN A 182 10.67 -6.50 -6.41
N LYS A 183 11.22 -6.82 -7.61
CA LYS A 183 12.48 -6.23 -8.10
C LYS A 183 12.24 -4.87 -8.76
N MET A 184 11.01 -4.62 -9.19
CA MET A 184 10.57 -3.43 -9.88
C MET A 184 9.25 -2.96 -9.26
N SER A 185 9.13 -1.66 -9.03
CA SER A 185 7.91 -1.01 -8.54
C SER A 185 7.43 0.01 -9.58
N LEU A 186 6.23 -0.21 -10.09
CA LEU A 186 5.49 0.79 -10.87
C LEU A 186 4.70 1.64 -9.89
N TYR A 187 4.77 2.96 -10.04
CA TYR A 187 4.02 3.89 -9.20
C TYR A 187 3.43 5.03 -10.02
N ALA A 188 2.31 5.55 -9.53
CA ALA A 188 1.70 6.78 -9.98
C ALA A 188 1.88 7.86 -8.91
N LEU A 189 1.92 9.10 -9.34
CA LEU A 189 2.01 10.24 -8.44
C LEU A 189 1.05 11.35 -8.87
N ALA A 190 0.58 12.08 -7.87
CA ALA A 190 -0.16 13.31 -8.05
C ALA A 190 0.17 14.27 -6.89
N GLY A 191 0.19 15.56 -7.14
CA GLY A 191 0.57 16.52 -6.12
C GLY A 191 0.21 17.95 -6.47
N LEU A 192 0.43 18.81 -5.50
CA LEU A 192 0.27 20.26 -5.62
C LEU A 192 1.57 20.94 -5.21
N GLY A 193 1.86 22.08 -5.84
CA GLY A 193 3.10 22.79 -5.59
C GLY A 193 3.06 24.25 -6.02
N GLY A 194 4.24 24.83 -6.10
CA GLY A 194 4.46 26.15 -6.61
C GLY A 194 5.73 26.21 -7.43
N MET A 195 5.65 26.85 -8.56
CA MET A 195 6.73 27.05 -9.51
C MET A 195 7.14 28.51 -9.58
N LEU A 196 8.44 28.74 -9.52
CA LEU A 196 9.08 29.98 -9.88
C LEU A 196 9.70 29.79 -11.26
N TYR A 197 9.38 30.66 -12.19
CA TYR A 197 9.99 30.63 -13.51
C TYR A 197 10.39 32.02 -14.01
N ASN A 198 11.35 32.04 -14.91
CA ASN A 198 11.77 33.25 -15.66
C ASN A 198 11.99 32.87 -17.12
N THR A 199 11.25 33.52 -18.01
CA THR A 199 11.34 33.30 -19.45
C THR A 199 11.97 34.48 -20.13
N THR A 200 12.97 34.22 -20.94
CA THR A 200 13.70 35.21 -21.75
C THR A 200 13.71 34.76 -23.22
N VAL A 201 13.82 35.73 -24.10
CA VAL A 201 13.85 35.54 -25.55
C VAL A 201 15.14 36.12 -26.11
N ASP A 202 15.65 35.51 -27.15
CA ASP A 202 16.80 35.94 -27.93
C ASP A 202 16.29 36.79 -29.10
N MET A 203 16.40 38.09 -28.99
CA MET A 203 15.82 39.06 -29.93
C MET A 203 16.87 39.90 -30.64
N LYS A 204 18.10 39.92 -30.12
CA LYS A 204 19.18 40.74 -30.63
C LYS A 204 20.44 39.93 -30.83
N ASP A 205 21.23 40.34 -31.82
CA ASP A 205 22.53 39.74 -32.05
C ASP A 205 23.57 40.20 -30.99
N ALA A 206 24.74 39.57 -30.99
CA ALA A 206 25.84 39.89 -30.07
C ALA A 206 26.30 41.37 -30.13
N SER A 207 25.90 42.13 -31.15
CA SER A 207 26.15 43.56 -31.33
C SER A 207 24.97 44.42 -30.88
N ASN A 208 23.95 43.84 -30.26
CA ASN A 208 22.72 44.48 -29.79
C ASN A 208 21.82 45.05 -30.95
N ASN A 209 21.98 44.53 -32.19
CA ASN A 209 21.11 44.82 -33.31
C ASN A 209 19.97 43.83 -33.42
N ASN A 210 18.87 44.26 -34.06
CA ASN A 210 17.76 43.36 -34.37
C ASN A 210 18.18 42.32 -35.42
N TYR A 211 17.76 41.09 -35.27
CA TYR A 211 17.93 40.04 -36.25
C TYR A 211 17.23 40.38 -37.57
N ASN A 212 17.87 40.08 -38.70
CA ASN A 212 17.21 40.15 -40.00
C ASN A 212 16.70 38.73 -40.36
N PHE A 213 15.39 38.56 -40.30
CA PHE A 213 14.73 37.28 -40.66
C PHE A 213 14.41 37.16 -42.15
N SER A 214 14.60 38.22 -42.97
CA SER A 214 14.31 38.18 -44.41
C SER A 214 15.04 37.09 -45.20
N PRO A 215 16.28 36.66 -44.84
CA PRO A 215 16.96 35.60 -45.55
C PRO A 215 16.40 34.21 -45.24
N ILE A 216 15.61 34.06 -44.19
CA ILE A 216 15.02 32.78 -43.85
C ILE A 216 13.96 32.49 -44.90
N SER A 217 14.28 31.58 -45.79
CA SER A 217 13.38 31.15 -46.85
C SER A 217 12.11 30.58 -46.23
N ASN A 218 11.08 31.39 -46.15
CA ASN A 218 9.73 30.93 -45.94
C ASN A 218 9.22 30.51 -47.35
N PRO A 219 9.29 29.21 -47.73
CA PRO A 219 8.89 28.80 -49.06
C PRO A 219 7.37 28.82 -49.15
N GLY A 220 6.85 29.99 -49.41
CA GLY A 220 5.45 30.20 -49.82
C GLY A 220 4.43 30.01 -48.71
N GLN A 221 3.50 30.92 -48.64
CA GLN A 221 2.21 30.74 -47.95
C GLN A 221 1.50 29.51 -48.56
N GLY A 222 1.67 28.37 -47.92
CA GLY A 222 1.06 27.10 -48.37
C GLY A 222 1.70 25.88 -47.73
N ASN A 223 1.16 24.73 -47.96
CA ASN A 223 1.37 23.41 -47.34
C ASN A 223 2.81 22.89 -47.14
N ASN A 224 3.86 23.64 -47.48
CA ASN A 224 5.25 23.19 -47.49
C ASN A 224 6.10 23.66 -46.30
N ILE A 225 5.58 24.47 -45.38
CA ILE A 225 6.36 24.94 -44.21
C ILE A 225 6.80 23.76 -43.33
N TYR A 226 5.92 22.80 -43.14
CA TYR A 226 6.23 21.61 -42.33
C TYR A 226 7.31 20.73 -43.00
N ASP A 227 7.31 20.59 -44.31
CA ASP A 227 8.29 19.78 -45.02
C ASP A 227 9.68 20.42 -44.95
N ASN A 228 9.76 21.75 -45.00
CA ASN A 228 10.99 22.51 -44.93
C ASN A 228 11.45 22.86 -43.50
N ARG A 229 10.74 22.41 -42.46
CA ARG A 229 11.03 22.71 -41.06
C ARG A 229 12.46 22.40 -40.63
N LYS A 230 13.13 21.42 -41.23
CA LYS A 230 14.51 21.07 -40.88
C LYS A 230 15.48 22.14 -41.38
N ASP A 231 15.26 22.67 -42.58
CA ASP A 231 16.12 23.69 -43.16
C ASP A 231 15.88 25.06 -42.52
N ILE A 232 14.63 25.40 -42.25
CA ILE A 232 14.27 26.60 -41.48
C ILE A 232 14.92 26.55 -40.09
N ASN A 233 14.81 25.44 -39.39
CA ASN A 233 15.43 25.25 -38.09
C ASN A 233 16.96 25.35 -38.12
N LYS A 234 17.59 24.91 -39.21
CA LYS A 234 19.04 25.03 -39.39
C LYS A 234 19.44 26.48 -39.62
N GLN A 235 18.67 27.23 -40.41
CA GLN A 235 18.87 28.65 -40.66
C GLN A 235 18.70 29.47 -39.38
N LEU A 236 17.62 29.24 -38.63
CA LEU A 236 17.35 29.87 -37.32
C LEU A 236 18.46 29.59 -36.31
N LYS A 237 18.94 28.34 -36.26
CA LYS A 237 20.05 27.96 -35.36
C LYS A 237 21.36 28.69 -35.69
N ASN A 238 21.59 29.02 -36.93
CA ASN A 238 22.78 29.77 -37.37
C ASN A 238 22.60 31.28 -37.18
N LEU A 239 21.36 31.76 -37.16
CA LEU A 239 21.04 33.15 -36.97
C LEU A 239 21.07 33.60 -35.50
N PHE A 240 20.42 32.81 -34.64
CA PHE A 240 20.40 33.09 -33.21
C PHE A 240 21.76 32.83 -32.58
N ASP A 241 22.26 33.79 -31.81
CA ASP A 241 23.53 33.63 -31.06
C ASP A 241 23.38 32.82 -29.79
N GLY A 242 22.14 32.71 -29.27
CA GLY A 242 21.78 31.92 -28.10
C GLY A 242 21.94 32.67 -26.79
N ASP A 243 22.13 33.97 -26.85
CA ASP A 243 22.03 34.86 -25.69
C ASP A 243 20.57 35.34 -25.56
N TYR A 244 19.95 35.01 -24.47
CA TYR A 244 18.54 35.30 -24.21
C TYR A 244 18.40 36.52 -23.32
N GLU A 245 18.67 37.70 -23.90
CA GLU A 245 18.85 38.96 -23.19
C GLU A 245 17.53 39.68 -22.86
N THR A 246 16.44 39.36 -23.57
CA THR A 246 15.18 40.12 -23.47
C THR A 246 14.17 39.33 -22.64
N PRO A 247 13.55 39.91 -21.60
CA PRO A 247 12.43 39.26 -20.90
C PRO A 247 11.26 39.05 -21.86
N ALA A 248 10.66 37.83 -21.81
CA ALA A 248 9.48 37.50 -22.60
C ALA A 248 8.29 38.43 -22.27
N GLU A 249 7.24 38.35 -23.08
CA GLU A 249 6.02 39.12 -22.89
C GLU A 249 5.51 39.09 -21.45
N ARG A 250 5.23 40.24 -20.89
CA ARG A 250 4.77 40.39 -19.49
C ARG A 250 3.44 41.14 -19.46
N HIS A 251 2.36 40.39 -19.48
CA HIS A 251 1.03 40.93 -19.23
C HIS A 251 0.58 40.57 -17.82
N ASN A 252 0.51 41.56 -16.91
CA ASN A 252 0.07 41.39 -15.51
C ASN A 252 0.84 40.38 -14.65
N ASN A 253 1.98 39.87 -15.09
CA ASN A 253 2.77 38.97 -14.29
C ASN A 253 3.51 39.73 -13.19
N ARG A 254 3.17 39.44 -11.94
CA ARG A 254 3.86 39.99 -10.78
C ARG A 254 5.15 39.21 -10.54
N LYS A 255 6.28 39.91 -10.56
CA LYS A 255 7.53 39.35 -10.03
C LYS A 255 7.36 39.10 -8.54
N TRP A 256 7.66 37.92 -8.08
CA TRP A 256 7.49 37.56 -6.68
C TRP A 256 8.84 37.49 -5.95
N VAL A 257 9.85 36.88 -6.56
CA VAL A 257 11.20 36.74 -6.02
C VAL A 257 12.19 37.15 -7.13
N GLY A 258 12.79 38.30 -7.03
CA GLY A 258 13.66 38.86 -8.08
C GLY A 258 12.91 39.01 -9.40
N ASP A 259 13.46 38.45 -10.47
CA ASP A 259 12.84 38.46 -11.81
C ASP A 259 11.92 37.27 -12.08
N ASN A 260 11.69 36.40 -11.10
CA ASN A 260 10.88 35.21 -11.27
C ASN A 260 9.39 35.45 -11.02
N THR A 261 8.57 34.82 -11.82
CA THR A 261 7.12 34.76 -11.68
C THR A 261 6.72 33.50 -10.89
N PHE A 262 5.81 33.64 -9.93
CA PHE A 262 5.26 32.51 -9.18
C PHE A 262 3.94 32.05 -9.77
N ARG A 263 3.79 30.71 -9.90
CA ARG A 263 2.52 30.07 -10.26
C ARG A 263 2.26 28.85 -9.39
N PRO A 264 1.01 28.66 -8.91
CA PRO A 264 0.61 27.39 -8.33
C PRO A 264 0.63 26.30 -9.39
N THR A 265 1.00 25.08 -8.99
CA THR A 265 1.14 23.94 -9.90
C THR A 265 0.37 22.74 -9.40
N ALA A 266 -0.14 21.95 -10.36
CA ALA A 266 -0.60 20.59 -10.12
C ALA A 266 0.32 19.64 -10.89
N THR A 267 0.72 18.55 -10.25
CA THR A 267 1.66 17.59 -10.84
C THR A 267 1.01 16.22 -10.91
N ALA A 268 1.17 15.54 -12.05
CA ALA A 268 0.80 14.13 -12.21
C ALA A 268 1.90 13.39 -12.98
N GLY A 269 2.11 12.11 -12.67
CA GLY A 269 3.16 11.34 -13.34
C GLY A 269 3.14 9.87 -13.03
N LEU A 270 4.02 9.16 -13.73
CA LEU A 270 4.25 7.73 -13.59
C LEU A 270 5.75 7.48 -13.47
N GLY A 271 6.10 6.45 -12.71
CA GLY A 271 7.49 6.06 -12.57
C GLY A 271 7.67 4.58 -12.34
N LEU A 272 8.86 4.12 -12.72
CA LEU A 272 9.37 2.79 -12.48
C LEU A 272 10.56 2.91 -11.55
N GLN A 273 10.61 2.10 -10.51
CA GLN A 273 11.72 2.05 -9.59
C GLN A 273 12.29 0.63 -9.56
N PHE A 274 13.60 0.50 -9.74
CA PHE A 274 14.33 -0.76 -9.77
C PHE A 274 15.18 -0.89 -8.52
N ARG A 275 15.07 -2.00 -7.84
CA ARG A 275 15.83 -2.29 -6.64
C ARG A 275 17.25 -2.71 -7.01
N LEU A 276 18.26 -1.93 -6.62
CA LEU A 276 19.67 -2.25 -6.78
C LEU A 276 20.22 -2.99 -5.55
N GLY A 277 19.67 -2.71 -4.37
CA GLY A 277 20.08 -3.31 -3.11
C GLY A 277 19.09 -3.00 -1.99
N ARG A 278 19.47 -3.26 -0.75
CA ARG A 278 18.61 -2.95 0.42
C ARG A 278 18.44 -1.45 0.64
N ARG A 279 19.42 -0.64 0.28
CA ARG A 279 19.46 0.80 0.52
C ARG A 279 19.46 1.66 -0.74
N LEU A 280 19.58 1.04 -1.90
CA LEU A 280 19.69 1.76 -3.17
C LEU A 280 18.63 1.29 -4.15
N SER A 281 18.02 2.24 -4.84
CA SER A 281 17.15 1.98 -5.99
C SER A 281 17.36 3.01 -7.09
N LEU A 282 17.17 2.58 -8.33
CA LEU A 282 17.18 3.42 -9.53
C LEU A 282 15.75 3.68 -9.94
N GLY A 283 15.39 4.94 -10.17
CA GLY A 283 14.08 5.34 -10.67
C GLY A 283 14.15 5.89 -12.08
N VAL A 284 13.12 5.64 -12.87
CA VAL A 284 12.84 6.33 -14.12
C VAL A 284 11.43 6.89 -14.01
N GLU A 285 11.28 8.19 -14.19
CA GLU A 285 10.02 8.86 -13.95
C GLU A 285 9.75 9.90 -15.04
N THR A 286 8.49 10.00 -15.45
CA THR A 286 7.98 11.11 -16.25
C THR A 286 6.81 11.76 -15.54
N ARG A 287 6.82 13.09 -15.50
CA ARG A 287 5.76 13.87 -14.86
C ARG A 287 5.40 15.09 -15.68
N TRP A 288 4.15 15.47 -15.59
CA TRP A 288 3.62 16.70 -16.12
C TRP A 288 3.30 17.64 -14.97
N ILE A 289 3.77 18.88 -15.08
CA ILE A 289 3.53 19.97 -14.15
C ILE A 289 2.60 20.94 -14.90
N TYR A 290 1.38 21.01 -14.43
CA TYR A 290 0.32 21.84 -14.99
C TYR A 290 0.32 23.19 -14.30
N THR A 291 0.27 24.25 -15.09
CA THR A 291 0.20 25.61 -14.61
C THR A 291 -0.99 26.33 -15.22
N ASN A 292 -1.35 27.47 -14.66
CA ASN A 292 -2.35 28.36 -15.21
C ASN A 292 -1.62 29.60 -15.78
N ASP A 293 -0.70 29.38 -16.69
CA ASP A 293 0.09 30.42 -17.34
C ASP A 293 0.45 30.02 -18.78
N ASP A 294 0.53 31.02 -19.65
CA ASP A 294 0.72 30.91 -21.09
C ASP A 294 2.01 31.65 -21.52
N LEU A 295 2.96 31.83 -20.60
CA LEU A 295 4.19 32.57 -20.86
C LEU A 295 5.46 31.74 -20.70
N ILE A 296 5.32 30.47 -20.34
CA ILE A 296 6.48 29.62 -20.04
C ILE A 296 7.27 29.30 -21.32
N ASP A 297 6.60 29.24 -22.45
CA ASP A 297 7.20 29.05 -23.77
C ASP A 297 7.59 30.36 -24.48
N GLY A 298 7.42 31.50 -23.79
CA GLY A 298 7.79 32.82 -24.30
C GLY A 298 6.78 33.44 -25.23
N GLN A 299 5.63 32.84 -25.49
CA GLN A 299 4.58 33.35 -26.35
C GLN A 299 3.24 33.41 -25.64
N MET A 300 2.61 34.59 -25.57
CA MET A 300 1.26 34.81 -25.03
C MET A 300 0.27 35.27 -26.08
N TRP A 301 0.75 35.66 -27.25
CA TRP A 301 -0.05 36.32 -28.26
C TRP A 301 -0.24 35.40 -29.45
N GLN A 302 -1.51 35.02 -29.69
CA GLN A 302 -1.87 34.29 -30.90
C GLN A 302 -1.78 35.18 -32.12
N GLU A 303 -1.31 34.58 -33.19
CA GLU A 303 -1.47 35.14 -34.50
C GLU A 303 -2.92 35.14 -34.94
N ARG A 304 -3.18 36.08 -35.81
CA ARG A 304 -4.52 36.41 -36.23
C ARG A 304 -5.14 35.45 -37.18
N PRO A 305 -6.42 35.17 -37.00
CA PRO A 305 -7.25 34.87 -38.16
C PRO A 305 -7.43 36.14 -39.00
N THR A 306 -7.05 36.08 -40.26
CA THR A 306 -7.50 37.03 -41.25
C THR A 306 -9.02 36.93 -41.32
N SER A 307 -9.74 38.00 -41.04
CA SER A 307 -11.18 38.07 -41.28
C SER A 307 -11.45 37.73 -42.75
N ASN A 308 -12.60 37.09 -43.06
CA ASN A 308 -13.02 36.76 -44.44
C ASN A 308 -13.04 37.97 -45.40
N ASN A 309 -12.86 39.16 -44.90
CA ASN A 309 -12.76 40.43 -45.68
C ASN A 309 -11.34 40.97 -45.80
N GLY A 310 -10.30 40.19 -45.46
CA GLY A 310 -8.92 40.66 -45.52
C GLY A 310 -8.54 41.70 -44.45
N THR A 311 -9.44 42.02 -43.55
CA THR A 311 -9.16 42.92 -42.43
C THR A 311 -8.45 42.18 -41.33
N ILE A 312 -7.27 42.65 -40.98
CA ILE A 312 -6.48 42.09 -39.92
C ILE A 312 -7.13 42.46 -38.57
N VAL A 313 -7.54 41.49 -37.79
CA VAL A 313 -8.12 41.66 -36.45
C VAL A 313 -7.00 41.76 -35.42
N ALA A 314 -7.10 42.51 -34.33
CA ALA A 314 -6.05 42.64 -33.32
C ALA A 314 -5.64 41.28 -32.74
N SER A 315 -4.34 41.03 -32.55
CA SER A 315 -3.84 39.79 -31.91
C SER A 315 -4.49 39.62 -30.54
N GLN A 316 -4.94 38.41 -30.27
CA GLN A 316 -5.60 38.05 -29.01
C GLN A 316 -4.64 37.22 -28.18
N MET A 317 -4.75 37.35 -26.86
CA MET A 317 -4.04 36.43 -25.95
C MET A 317 -4.54 35.03 -26.13
N THR A 318 -3.64 34.07 -26.16
CA THR A 318 -3.99 32.67 -26.09
C THR A 318 -4.59 32.33 -24.73
N ARG A 319 -5.36 31.25 -24.67
CA ARG A 319 -5.87 30.66 -23.41
C ARG A 319 -5.31 29.27 -23.16
N ASP A 320 -4.37 28.86 -23.99
CA ASP A 320 -3.78 27.53 -23.95
C ASP A 320 -2.62 27.57 -22.95
N PHE A 321 -2.87 27.00 -21.77
CA PHE A 321 -1.87 27.02 -20.69
C PHE A 321 -0.69 26.12 -20.99
N ASP A 322 0.48 26.63 -20.74
CA ASP A 322 1.73 25.90 -20.86
C ASP A 322 1.89 24.85 -19.78
N ASN A 323 2.43 23.71 -20.16
CA ASN A 323 2.76 22.61 -19.26
C ASN A 323 4.25 22.30 -19.32
N VAL A 324 4.80 21.91 -18.17
CA VAL A 324 6.20 21.47 -18.09
C VAL A 324 6.25 19.97 -17.88
N ASN A 325 6.97 19.26 -18.75
CA ASN A 325 7.30 17.87 -18.55
C ASN A 325 8.73 17.72 -18.02
N TYR A 326 8.88 16.93 -16.96
CA TYR A 326 10.18 16.52 -16.45
C TYR A 326 10.29 15.00 -16.49
N SER A 327 11.14 14.50 -17.38
CA SER A 327 11.45 13.08 -17.52
C SER A 327 12.84 12.84 -16.97
N SER A 328 12.99 11.99 -15.97
CA SER A 328 14.24 11.90 -15.21
C SER A 328 14.62 10.48 -14.82
N ILE A 329 15.91 10.30 -14.61
CA ILE A 329 16.48 9.13 -13.93
C ILE A 329 16.87 9.59 -12.52
N SER A 330 16.53 8.78 -11.51
CA SER A 330 16.84 9.08 -10.11
C SER A 330 17.63 7.97 -9.45
N LEU A 331 18.56 8.35 -8.60
CA LEU A 331 19.20 7.46 -7.65
C LEU A 331 18.64 7.74 -6.26
N ASN A 332 18.07 6.72 -5.62
CA ASN A 332 17.36 6.84 -4.36
C ASN A 332 18.08 6.04 -3.28
N VAL A 333 18.25 6.67 -2.12
CA VAL A 333 18.88 6.09 -0.92
C VAL A 333 17.82 5.93 0.16
N HIS A 334 17.72 4.73 0.72
CA HIS A 334 16.78 4.41 1.79
C HIS A 334 17.46 4.52 3.15
N LEU A 335 16.91 5.35 4.04
CA LEU A 335 17.47 5.65 5.36
C LEU A 335 16.65 5.00 6.46
N GLY A 336 17.32 4.30 7.38
CA GLY A 336 16.69 3.66 8.54
C GLY A 336 17.46 2.45 9.02
N GLY A 337 18.27 2.59 10.08
CA GLY A 337 19.17 1.55 10.59
C GLY A 337 18.46 0.32 11.18
N LYS A 338 17.25 0.50 11.74
CA LYS A 338 16.43 -0.55 12.36
C LYS A 338 15.22 -0.95 11.51
N SER A 339 15.23 -0.67 10.21
CA SER A 339 14.16 -1.01 9.28
C SER A 339 14.66 -1.97 8.22
N VAL A 340 13.77 -2.82 7.73
CA VAL A 340 14.10 -3.87 6.76
C VAL A 340 14.22 -3.30 5.35
N ASP A 341 13.09 -2.90 4.81
CA ASP A 341 12.94 -2.33 3.47
C ASP A 341 11.89 -1.20 3.51
N PRO A 342 11.87 -0.32 2.52
CA PRO A 342 10.73 0.58 2.34
C PRO A 342 9.43 -0.20 2.17
N LEU A 343 8.33 0.26 2.79
CA LEU A 343 7.06 -0.47 2.80
C LEU A 343 6.49 -0.74 1.39
N TRP A 344 6.75 0.13 0.42
CA TRP A 344 6.27 -0.09 -0.96
C TRP A 344 7.01 -1.21 -1.72
N TRP A 345 8.13 -1.73 -1.17
CA TRP A 345 8.80 -2.93 -1.66
C TRP A 345 8.29 -4.21 -1.01
N MET A 346 7.57 -4.08 0.10
CA MET A 346 7.10 -5.20 0.91
C MET A 346 5.69 -5.58 0.53
N ASN A 347 5.43 -6.88 0.48
CA ASN A 347 4.09 -7.40 0.35
C ASN A 347 3.50 -7.67 1.76
N PRO A 348 2.35 -7.08 2.11
CA PRO A 348 1.73 -7.33 3.41
C PRO A 348 1.28 -8.79 3.62
N LEU A 349 1.15 -9.57 2.54
CA LEU A 349 0.82 -11.00 2.60
C LEU A 349 2.04 -11.92 2.55
N ASP A 350 3.26 -11.38 2.66
CA ASP A 350 4.51 -12.14 2.54
C ASP A 350 4.63 -13.22 3.63
N TYR A 351 4.05 -12.98 4.80
CA TYR A 351 3.95 -13.99 5.87
C TYR A 351 3.19 -15.24 5.41
N GLY A 352 2.04 -15.09 4.74
CA GLY A 352 1.28 -16.22 4.22
C GLY A 352 2.00 -16.96 3.10
N TYR A 353 2.71 -16.25 2.21
CA TYR A 353 3.54 -16.87 1.18
C TYR A 353 4.75 -17.60 1.76
N ASN A 354 5.31 -17.12 2.86
CA ASN A 354 6.42 -17.79 3.54
C ASN A 354 5.95 -19.09 4.20
N GLU A 355 4.78 -19.10 4.82
CA GLU A 355 4.18 -20.32 5.36
C GLU A 355 3.88 -21.36 4.26
N MET A 356 3.31 -20.93 3.13
CA MET A 356 3.05 -21.83 1.99
C MET A 356 4.33 -22.33 1.30
N LYS A 357 5.44 -21.58 1.41
CA LYS A 357 6.73 -21.91 0.78
C LYS A 357 7.73 -22.50 1.75
N ARG A 358 7.35 -22.77 3.00
CA ARG A 358 8.25 -23.54 3.87
C ARG A 358 8.64 -24.79 3.10
N PRO A 359 9.92 -25.02 2.83
CA PRO A 359 10.32 -26.25 2.20
C PRO A 359 9.80 -27.37 3.09
N LYS A 360 9.05 -28.28 2.54
CA LYS A 360 8.86 -29.59 3.14
C LYS A 360 10.27 -30.18 3.25
N GLY A 361 10.90 -30.05 4.41
CA GLY A 361 12.24 -30.53 4.69
C GLY A 361 13.36 -30.13 3.70
N PRO A 362 14.61 -30.35 4.01
CA PRO A 362 15.72 -30.12 3.08
C PRO A 362 15.56 -31.05 1.87
N THR A 363 15.23 -30.43 0.72
CA THR A 363 15.29 -31.09 -0.58
C THR A 363 16.75 -31.36 -0.90
N GLY A 364 17.17 -32.57 -0.64
CA GLY A 364 18.47 -33.04 -1.09
C GLY A 364 19.20 -33.89 -0.06
N SER A 365 19.13 -35.18 -0.24
CA SER A 365 19.96 -36.28 0.27
C SER A 365 19.63 -36.83 1.66
N LYS A 366 19.17 -38.03 1.67
CA LYS A 366 19.08 -39.01 2.78
C LYS A 366 17.92 -38.89 3.79
N CYS A 367 17.05 -37.87 3.67
CA CYS A 367 15.89 -37.74 4.54
C CYS A 367 14.56 -37.94 3.79
N ASP A 368 14.56 -38.63 2.66
CA ASP A 368 13.33 -38.92 1.89
C ASP A 368 12.67 -40.26 2.33
N ASN A 369 13.31 -41.00 3.22
CA ASN A 369 12.74 -42.22 3.77
C ASN A 369 11.86 -41.87 4.98
N ASP A 370 10.68 -42.42 4.99
CA ASP A 370 9.71 -42.48 6.07
C ASP A 370 9.40 -43.97 6.25
N ALA A 371 10.08 -44.57 7.21
CA ALA A 371 10.12 -46.02 7.33
C ALA A 371 8.84 -46.64 7.91
N ASP A 372 8.11 -45.86 8.73
CA ASP A 372 6.87 -46.30 9.36
C ASP A 372 5.62 -45.67 8.74
N GLY A 373 5.79 -44.68 7.84
CA GLY A 373 4.70 -44.09 7.06
C GLY A 373 3.80 -43.17 7.85
N ASP A 374 4.34 -42.53 8.91
CA ASP A 374 3.61 -41.60 9.76
C ASP A 374 3.58 -40.15 9.20
N GLY A 375 4.33 -39.89 8.12
CA GLY A 375 4.42 -38.60 7.43
C GLY A 375 5.59 -37.70 7.88
N ILE A 376 6.42 -38.15 8.81
CA ILE A 376 7.67 -37.52 9.24
C ILE A 376 8.83 -38.39 8.76
N SER A 377 9.83 -37.75 8.14
CA SER A 377 10.97 -38.49 7.62
C SER A 377 11.87 -39.01 8.74
N ASP A 378 12.53 -40.17 8.50
CA ASP A 378 13.45 -40.85 9.43
C ASP A 378 14.50 -39.91 10.07
N CYS A 379 14.84 -38.82 9.41
CA CYS A 379 15.81 -37.83 9.93
C CYS A 379 15.28 -36.94 11.04
N PHE A 380 13.98 -36.76 11.11
CA PHE A 380 13.31 -35.90 12.09
C PHE A 380 12.44 -36.70 13.04
N ASP A 381 12.24 -37.97 12.71
CA ASP A 381 11.44 -38.91 13.49
C ASP A 381 12.20 -39.36 14.73
N ARG A 382 11.58 -39.19 15.90
CA ARG A 382 12.04 -39.66 17.19
C ARG A 382 11.36 -40.95 17.62
N CYS A 383 10.26 -41.29 16.96
CA CYS A 383 9.42 -42.45 17.27
C CYS A 383 9.29 -43.39 16.06
N PRO A 384 10.37 -44.05 15.62
CA PRO A 384 10.50 -44.71 14.31
C PRO A 384 9.66 -45.98 14.13
N ASN A 385 8.63 -46.18 14.89
CA ASN A 385 7.70 -47.32 14.81
C ASN A 385 6.26 -46.87 15.11
N THR A 386 5.89 -45.67 14.71
CA THR A 386 4.51 -45.18 14.86
C THR A 386 3.61 -45.92 13.87
N PRO A 387 2.47 -46.48 14.27
CA PRO A 387 1.57 -47.14 13.34
C PRO A 387 1.03 -46.16 12.29
N GLY A 388 1.05 -46.57 11.01
CA GLY A 388 0.56 -45.74 9.92
C GLY A 388 -0.89 -45.28 10.11
N GLY A 389 -1.14 -43.97 9.90
CA GLY A 389 -2.46 -43.36 10.07
C GLY A 389 -2.75 -42.83 11.47
N VAL A 390 -1.84 -42.94 12.41
CA VAL A 390 -1.91 -42.28 13.71
C VAL A 390 -1.47 -40.81 13.56
N SER A 391 -2.15 -39.91 14.24
CA SER A 391 -1.74 -38.48 14.26
C SER A 391 -0.50 -38.32 15.13
N VAL A 392 0.53 -37.67 14.56
CA VAL A 392 1.84 -37.47 15.19
C VAL A 392 2.19 -36.01 15.33
N ASP A 393 3.11 -35.72 16.24
CA ASP A 393 3.69 -34.38 16.39
C ASP A 393 4.75 -34.10 15.29
N SER A 394 5.41 -32.95 15.36
CA SER A 394 6.47 -32.57 14.42
C SER A 394 7.75 -33.42 14.48
N HIS A 395 7.80 -34.41 15.38
CA HIS A 395 8.92 -35.32 15.60
C HIS A 395 8.54 -36.79 15.37
N GLY A 396 7.38 -37.06 14.74
CA GLY A 396 6.94 -38.43 14.45
C GLY A 396 6.40 -39.17 15.66
N CYS A 397 6.24 -38.54 16.81
CA CYS A 397 5.70 -39.20 17.99
C CYS A 397 4.18 -39.05 18.08
N PRO A 398 3.43 -40.12 18.36
CA PRO A 398 2.00 -40.03 18.59
C PRO A 398 1.65 -39.03 19.67
N PHE A 399 0.54 -38.31 19.49
CA PHE A 399 0.06 -37.40 20.51
C PHE A 399 -0.28 -38.14 21.78
N ASP A 400 0.03 -37.56 22.92
CA ASP A 400 -0.35 -37.89 24.26
C ASP A 400 -0.95 -36.63 24.87
N THR A 401 -2.28 -36.50 24.83
CA THR A 401 -2.99 -35.25 25.09
C THR A 401 -2.91 -34.81 26.55
N ASP A 402 -2.86 -35.74 27.47
CA ASP A 402 -2.83 -35.42 28.92
C ASP A 402 -1.48 -35.73 29.58
N GLY A 403 -0.53 -36.30 28.83
CA GLY A 403 0.83 -36.55 29.29
C GLY A 403 0.94 -37.67 30.33
N ASP A 404 0.03 -38.65 30.31
CA ASP A 404 0.00 -39.79 31.23
C ASP A 404 0.93 -40.92 30.83
N GLY A 405 1.52 -40.85 29.61
CA GLY A 405 2.46 -41.79 29.04
C GLY A 405 1.83 -42.87 28.14
N VAL A 406 0.53 -42.79 27.87
CA VAL A 406 -0.19 -43.63 26.91
C VAL A 406 -0.64 -42.74 25.75
N ALA A 407 -0.22 -43.08 24.54
CA ALA A 407 -0.57 -42.28 23.36
C ALA A 407 -2.07 -42.34 23.03
N ASP A 408 -2.65 -41.24 22.59
CA ASP A 408 -4.08 -41.03 22.31
C ASP A 408 -4.75 -42.18 21.53
N TYR A 409 -4.03 -42.82 20.59
CA TYR A 409 -4.58 -43.93 19.79
C TYR A 409 -4.71 -45.24 20.54
N LYS A 410 -4.07 -45.35 21.70
CA LYS A 410 -4.19 -46.50 22.64
C LYS A 410 -4.96 -46.15 23.87
N ASP A 411 -5.08 -44.87 24.14
CA ASP A 411 -5.66 -44.37 25.36
C ASP A 411 -7.20 -44.43 25.32
N LYS A 412 -7.77 -45.11 26.30
CA LYS A 412 -9.22 -45.18 26.50
C LYS A 412 -9.78 -44.00 27.31
N GLN A 413 -8.90 -43.25 27.97
CA GLN A 413 -9.28 -42.07 28.77
C GLN A 413 -8.41 -40.89 28.40
N LEU A 414 -8.65 -40.28 27.23
CA LEU A 414 -7.87 -39.18 26.62
C LEU A 414 -7.57 -38.00 27.53
N ILE A 415 -8.18 -37.90 28.68
CA ILE A 415 -7.90 -36.85 29.70
C ILE A 415 -7.99 -37.51 31.07
N THR A 416 -6.85 -37.97 31.60
CA THR A 416 -6.72 -38.53 32.93
C THR A 416 -6.25 -37.46 33.92
N PRO A 417 -7.05 -37.12 34.95
CA PRO A 417 -6.65 -36.18 35.97
C PRO A 417 -5.35 -36.60 36.65
N THR A 418 -4.46 -35.63 36.93
CA THR A 418 -3.14 -35.90 37.52
C THR A 418 -3.20 -36.66 38.85
N GLU A 419 -4.31 -36.51 39.60
CA GLU A 419 -4.59 -37.22 40.85
C GLU A 419 -4.98 -38.68 40.67
N CYS A 420 -5.27 -39.07 39.44
CA CYS A 420 -5.64 -40.45 39.07
C CYS A 420 -4.47 -41.25 38.52
N GLN A 421 -3.30 -40.66 38.40
CA GLN A 421 -2.08 -41.29 37.97
C GLN A 421 -1.45 -42.11 39.11
N PRO A 422 -0.75 -43.21 38.84
CA PRO A 422 -0.41 -43.76 37.51
C PRO A 422 -1.57 -44.47 36.83
N VAL A 423 -1.57 -44.43 35.49
CA VAL A 423 -2.57 -45.10 34.64
C VAL A 423 -2.22 -46.55 34.36
N ASP A 424 -3.18 -47.32 33.88
CA ASP A 424 -2.95 -48.68 33.39
C ASP A 424 -2.44 -48.69 31.92
N ALA A 425 -2.28 -49.88 31.33
CA ALA A 425 -1.77 -50.03 29.96
C ALA A 425 -2.72 -49.44 28.87
N ASP A 426 -3.94 -49.18 29.22
CA ASP A 426 -4.99 -48.60 28.36
C ASP A 426 -5.22 -47.09 28.64
N GLY A 427 -4.36 -46.43 29.44
CA GLY A 427 -4.47 -45.02 29.76
C GLY A 427 -5.52 -44.67 30.80
N VAL A 428 -6.10 -45.66 31.47
CA VAL A 428 -7.19 -45.43 32.44
C VAL A 428 -6.62 -45.27 33.84
N GLY A 429 -6.83 -44.05 34.39
CA GLY A 429 -6.39 -43.71 35.74
C GLY A 429 -7.34 -44.19 36.82
N LYS A 430 -6.79 -44.67 37.95
CA LYS A 430 -7.57 -45.00 39.11
C LYS A 430 -7.58 -43.83 40.09
N CYS A 431 -8.62 -43.02 40.02
CA CYS A 431 -8.76 -41.88 40.90
C CYS A 431 -9.02 -42.28 42.35
N PRO A 432 -8.38 -41.64 43.35
CA PRO A 432 -8.77 -41.78 44.73
C PRO A 432 -10.18 -41.20 44.90
N ASP A 433 -11.04 -41.91 45.68
CA ASP A 433 -12.36 -41.39 45.99
C ASP A 433 -12.26 -40.03 46.69
N PRO A 434 -12.88 -38.95 46.14
CA PRO A 434 -12.88 -37.63 46.76
C PRO A 434 -13.41 -37.72 48.20
N GLU A 435 -12.79 -37.00 49.13
CA GLU A 435 -13.20 -37.00 50.55
C GLU A 435 -14.66 -36.65 50.78
N CYS A 436 -15.27 -35.87 49.87
CA CYS A 436 -16.70 -35.58 49.88
C CYS A 436 -17.60 -36.81 49.60
N CYS A 437 -17.07 -37.88 49.00
CA CYS A 437 -17.86 -39.04 48.56
C CYS A 437 -17.80 -40.20 49.54
N LYS A 438 -16.96 -40.13 50.60
CA LYS A 438 -16.82 -41.23 51.58
C LYS A 438 -18.05 -41.45 52.47
N ASN A 439 -19.08 -40.58 52.40
CA ASN A 439 -20.28 -40.66 53.23
C ASN A 439 -21.60 -40.33 52.48
N VAL A 440 -21.68 -40.55 51.18
CA VAL A 440 -22.94 -40.36 50.45
C VAL A 440 -23.49 -41.69 50.00
N GLY A 441 -24.55 -42.10 50.66
CA GLY A 441 -25.36 -43.19 50.22
C GLY A 441 -25.93 -42.94 48.83
N SER A 442 -25.88 -43.95 47.98
CA SER A 442 -26.34 -43.98 46.59
C SER A 442 -27.77 -43.44 46.41
N GLY A 443 -27.86 -42.24 45.77
CA GLY A 443 -29.08 -41.72 45.20
C GLY A 443 -28.74 -40.69 44.11
N PRO A 444 -29.30 -40.78 42.88
CA PRO A 444 -29.03 -39.82 41.84
C PRO A 444 -29.67 -38.48 42.21
N VAL A 445 -28.85 -37.46 42.46
CA VAL A 445 -29.35 -36.08 42.58
C VAL A 445 -29.65 -35.60 41.17
N GLY A 446 -30.87 -35.90 40.71
CA GLY A 446 -31.35 -35.46 39.42
C GLY A 446 -31.64 -33.96 39.42
N CYS A 447 -31.14 -33.26 38.41
CA CYS A 447 -31.53 -31.87 38.11
C CYS A 447 -32.99 -31.76 37.58
N ALA A 448 -33.89 -32.62 38.05
CA ALA A 448 -35.28 -32.72 37.63
C ALA A 448 -36.13 -31.45 37.92
N ASN A 449 -35.59 -30.54 38.77
CA ASN A 449 -36.24 -29.31 39.11
C ASN A 449 -35.99 -28.14 38.13
N ILE A 450 -35.16 -28.33 37.08
CA ILE A 450 -35.02 -27.35 36.00
C ILE A 450 -36.07 -27.65 34.94
N PRO A 451 -37.03 -26.73 34.66
CA PRO A 451 -38.09 -26.97 33.71
C PRO A 451 -37.54 -27.03 32.27
N ASN A 452 -38.14 -27.90 31.47
CA ASN A 452 -37.97 -27.88 30.03
C ASN A 452 -38.92 -26.88 29.42
N GLY A 453 -38.51 -26.19 28.34
CA GLY A 453 -39.37 -25.23 27.67
C GLY A 453 -38.84 -24.79 26.32
N SER A 454 -39.66 -24.03 25.64
CA SER A 454 -39.33 -23.45 24.34
C SER A 454 -39.65 -21.95 24.32
N ILE A 455 -38.74 -21.18 23.79
CA ILE A 455 -38.80 -19.73 23.66
C ILE A 455 -39.03 -19.40 22.19
N ALA A 456 -40.17 -18.77 21.90
CA ALA A 456 -40.49 -18.32 20.55
C ALA A 456 -39.89 -16.95 20.23
N PHE A 457 -39.38 -16.82 19.04
CA PHE A 457 -38.87 -15.59 18.47
C PHE A 457 -39.70 -15.14 17.27
N THR A 458 -39.76 -13.84 17.04
CA THR A 458 -40.35 -13.31 15.82
C THR A 458 -39.50 -13.74 14.61
N ALA A 459 -40.15 -14.09 13.52
CA ALA A 459 -39.49 -14.47 12.28
C ALA A 459 -38.45 -13.41 11.87
N GLY A 460 -37.22 -13.84 11.61
CA GLY A 460 -36.11 -12.95 11.22
C GLY A 460 -35.43 -12.19 12.36
N SER A 461 -35.86 -12.31 13.63
CA SER A 461 -35.30 -11.59 14.78
C SER A 461 -34.65 -12.55 15.79
N ALA A 462 -33.63 -12.08 16.48
CA ALA A 462 -33.03 -12.71 17.65
C ALA A 462 -33.33 -11.93 18.95
N LYS A 463 -34.23 -10.93 18.90
CA LYS A 463 -34.59 -10.12 20.05
C LYS A 463 -35.61 -10.83 20.93
N LEU A 464 -35.36 -10.88 22.24
CA LEU A 464 -36.26 -11.48 23.24
C LEU A 464 -37.51 -10.64 23.41
N SER A 465 -38.67 -11.29 23.40
CA SER A 465 -39.97 -10.68 23.75
C SER A 465 -40.14 -10.60 25.27
N SER A 466 -41.08 -9.79 25.75
CA SER A 466 -41.40 -9.73 27.18
C SER A 466 -41.87 -11.08 27.73
N SER A 467 -42.59 -11.86 26.92
CA SER A 467 -42.98 -13.23 27.29
C SER A 467 -41.77 -14.18 27.44
N ALA A 468 -40.84 -14.10 26.50
CA ALA A 468 -39.60 -14.85 26.54
C ALA A 468 -38.76 -14.50 27.80
N MET A 469 -38.65 -13.23 28.12
CA MET A 469 -37.94 -12.76 29.30
C MET A 469 -38.59 -13.30 30.59
N ASN A 470 -39.91 -13.34 30.69
CA ASN A 470 -40.61 -13.91 31.85
C ASN A 470 -40.33 -15.42 32.00
N GLN A 471 -40.31 -16.18 30.91
CA GLN A 471 -39.95 -17.60 30.94
C GLN A 471 -38.51 -17.81 31.40
N LEU A 472 -37.58 -16.96 30.91
CA LEU A 472 -36.17 -17.01 31.32
C LEU A 472 -35.98 -16.60 32.79
N ASN A 473 -36.78 -15.70 33.32
CA ASN A 473 -36.76 -15.35 34.74
C ASN A 473 -37.15 -16.55 35.63
N ASN A 474 -38.14 -17.34 35.20
CA ASN A 474 -38.54 -18.57 35.91
C ASN A 474 -37.40 -19.64 35.84
N LEU A 475 -36.79 -19.81 34.65
CA LEU A 475 -35.63 -20.69 34.50
C LEU A 475 -34.46 -20.23 35.41
N ALA A 476 -34.21 -18.92 35.48
CA ALA A 476 -33.14 -18.39 36.33
C ALA A 476 -33.41 -18.65 37.81
N GLY A 477 -34.70 -18.54 38.26
CA GLY A 477 -35.12 -18.89 39.61
C GLY A 477 -34.81 -20.37 39.93
N SER A 478 -35.18 -21.29 39.03
CA SER A 478 -34.92 -22.70 39.18
C SER A 478 -33.41 -23.03 39.17
N MET A 479 -32.63 -22.32 38.36
CA MET A 479 -31.15 -22.50 38.32
C MET A 479 -30.49 -21.96 39.58
N ARG A 480 -30.97 -20.86 40.17
CA ARG A 480 -30.43 -20.35 41.44
C ARG A 480 -30.72 -21.33 42.60
N SER A 481 -31.87 -21.94 42.59
CA SER A 481 -32.22 -22.96 43.62
C SER A 481 -31.45 -24.26 43.45
N ASN A 482 -30.85 -24.49 42.30
CA ASN A 482 -30.07 -25.69 42.00
C ASN A 482 -28.68 -25.33 41.47
N PRO A 483 -27.72 -24.86 42.30
CA PRO A 483 -26.49 -24.24 41.88
C PRO A 483 -25.55 -25.20 41.08
N ASN A 484 -25.64 -26.47 41.28
CA ASN A 484 -24.82 -27.50 40.61
C ASN A 484 -25.40 -28.00 39.27
N CYS A 485 -26.55 -27.51 38.88
CA CYS A 485 -27.21 -27.95 37.64
C CYS A 485 -26.87 -27.07 36.47
N LYS A 486 -26.61 -27.70 35.31
CA LYS A 486 -26.44 -27.02 34.01
C LYS A 486 -27.73 -27.08 33.19
N ALA A 487 -27.91 -26.11 32.30
CA ALA A 487 -29.01 -26.07 31.35
C ALA A 487 -28.46 -26.10 29.92
N VAL A 488 -29.07 -26.91 29.06
CA VAL A 488 -28.74 -26.94 27.61
C VAL A 488 -29.68 -25.98 26.93
N ILE A 489 -29.13 -25.07 26.15
CA ILE A 489 -29.87 -24.08 25.33
C ILE A 489 -29.70 -24.49 23.86
N ILE A 490 -30.81 -24.83 23.22
CA ILE A 490 -30.81 -25.50 21.91
C ILE A 490 -31.49 -24.58 20.90
N GLY A 491 -30.75 -24.06 19.96
CA GLY A 491 -31.29 -23.28 18.85
C GLY A 491 -31.71 -24.16 17.68
N ASN A 492 -32.90 -23.98 17.21
CA ASN A 492 -33.46 -24.69 16.06
C ASN A 492 -33.22 -23.91 14.77
N GLY A 493 -33.10 -24.60 13.61
CA GLY A 493 -32.84 -24.03 12.30
C GLY A 493 -31.58 -24.57 11.64
N SER A 494 -31.74 -25.67 10.88
CA SER A 494 -30.65 -26.36 10.19
C SER A 494 -30.67 -26.21 8.67
N GLY A 495 -31.73 -25.60 8.08
CA GLY A 495 -32.03 -25.67 6.66
C GLY A 495 -31.10 -24.81 5.77
N SER A 496 -30.70 -23.64 6.22
CA SER A 496 -29.85 -22.72 5.45
C SER A 496 -28.77 -22.05 6.31
N LYS A 497 -27.73 -21.51 5.69
CA LYS A 497 -26.70 -20.74 6.39
C LYS A 497 -27.26 -19.56 7.19
N ILE A 498 -28.32 -18.93 6.68
CA ILE A 498 -29.01 -17.83 7.35
C ILE A 498 -29.76 -18.34 8.57
N GLU A 499 -30.42 -19.49 8.47
CA GLU A 499 -31.14 -20.10 9.61
C GLU A 499 -30.17 -20.58 10.69
N GLN A 500 -29.06 -21.18 10.32
CA GLN A 500 -28.00 -21.59 11.27
C GLN A 500 -27.40 -20.38 11.99
N GLN A 501 -27.15 -19.28 11.29
CA GLN A 501 -26.67 -18.06 11.94
C GLN A 501 -27.72 -17.46 12.88
N ARG A 502 -28.99 -17.44 12.49
CA ARG A 502 -30.08 -16.96 13.37
C ARG A 502 -30.30 -17.87 14.57
N SER A 503 -30.18 -19.17 14.39
CA SER A 503 -30.21 -20.14 15.48
C SER A 503 -29.13 -19.81 16.51
N TRP A 504 -27.91 -19.59 16.05
CA TRP A 504 -26.79 -19.16 16.89
C TRP A 504 -27.06 -17.84 17.59
N ASP A 505 -27.53 -16.81 16.87
CA ASP A 505 -27.80 -15.46 17.42
C ASP A 505 -28.87 -15.51 18.52
N ARG A 506 -29.87 -16.35 18.37
CA ARG A 506 -30.97 -16.53 19.36
C ARG A 506 -30.48 -17.23 20.63
N VAL A 507 -29.69 -18.32 20.49
CA VAL A 507 -29.09 -18.99 21.65
C VAL A 507 -28.18 -18.02 22.40
N ASN A 508 -27.36 -17.29 21.68
CA ASN A 508 -26.49 -16.29 22.29
C ASN A 508 -27.29 -15.18 23.01
N SER A 509 -28.43 -14.74 22.44
CA SER A 509 -29.29 -13.75 23.09
C SER A 509 -29.91 -14.29 24.39
N VAL A 510 -30.30 -15.55 24.41
CA VAL A 510 -30.85 -16.22 25.62
C VAL A 510 -29.75 -16.31 26.70
N ILE A 511 -28.60 -16.84 26.35
CA ILE A 511 -27.51 -17.01 27.32
C ILE A 511 -27.01 -15.65 27.84
N ASN A 512 -26.84 -14.65 26.97
CA ASN A 512 -26.45 -13.31 27.41
C ASN A 512 -27.50 -12.69 28.34
N TYR A 513 -28.77 -12.86 28.07
CA TYR A 513 -29.80 -12.39 28.99
C TYR A 513 -29.71 -13.06 30.37
N MET A 514 -29.46 -14.38 30.42
CA MET A 514 -29.34 -15.14 31.66
C MET A 514 -28.07 -14.73 32.43
N VAL A 515 -26.98 -14.44 31.74
CA VAL A 515 -25.71 -13.98 32.35
C VAL A 515 -25.81 -12.54 32.79
N ASP A 516 -26.16 -11.62 31.87
CA ASP A 516 -26.05 -10.16 32.11
C ASP A 516 -27.19 -9.61 32.96
N LYS A 517 -28.39 -10.19 32.87
CA LYS A 517 -29.60 -9.70 33.57
C LYS A 517 -29.97 -10.57 34.76
N GLN A 518 -29.70 -11.86 34.71
CA GLN A 518 -30.07 -12.80 35.75
C GLN A 518 -28.90 -13.22 36.66
N GLY A 519 -27.65 -12.91 36.28
CA GLY A 519 -26.46 -13.19 37.07
C GLY A 519 -26.16 -14.68 37.19
N ILE A 520 -26.56 -15.50 36.22
CA ILE A 520 -26.25 -16.92 36.18
C ILE A 520 -24.88 -17.07 35.49
N ASP A 521 -23.99 -17.87 36.07
CA ASP A 521 -22.68 -18.12 35.49
C ASP A 521 -22.81 -18.76 34.11
N ARG A 522 -22.01 -18.25 33.15
CA ARG A 522 -22.00 -18.74 31.76
C ARG A 522 -21.62 -20.22 31.67
N GLU A 523 -20.73 -20.70 32.50
CA GLU A 523 -20.27 -22.11 32.55
C GLU A 523 -21.39 -23.11 32.90
N ARG A 524 -22.52 -22.60 33.33
CA ARG A 524 -23.73 -23.37 33.62
C ARG A 524 -24.63 -23.60 32.42
N PHE A 525 -24.27 -23.07 31.24
CA PHE A 525 -25.02 -23.29 30.00
C PHE A 525 -24.22 -24.13 29.02
N ILE A 526 -24.91 -25.04 28.31
CA ILE A 526 -24.40 -25.76 27.17
C ILE A 526 -25.01 -25.13 25.92
N PHE A 527 -24.16 -24.64 25.03
CA PHE A 527 -24.54 -23.91 23.82
C PHE A 527 -24.72 -24.88 22.64
N GLN A 528 -25.93 -25.04 22.11
CA GLN A 528 -26.20 -25.83 20.92
C GLN A 528 -27.01 -25.00 19.91
N TYR A 529 -26.71 -25.11 18.61
CA TYR A 529 -27.44 -24.43 17.54
C TYR A 529 -27.49 -25.27 16.27
N GLY A 530 -28.39 -24.90 15.33
CA GLY A 530 -28.51 -25.57 14.05
C GLY A 530 -29.21 -26.92 14.11
N ASN A 531 -29.99 -27.19 15.15
CA ASN A 531 -30.73 -28.43 15.30
C ASN A 531 -32.02 -28.39 14.43
N SER A 532 -32.54 -29.59 14.15
CA SER A 532 -33.79 -29.74 13.45
C SER A 532 -34.96 -29.41 14.41
N GLY A 533 -35.84 -28.48 14.00
CA GLY A 533 -36.96 -28.03 14.79
C GLY A 533 -37.58 -26.77 14.19
N ASP A 534 -38.50 -26.14 14.93
CA ASP A 534 -39.04 -24.85 14.51
C ASP A 534 -37.96 -23.78 14.47
N SER A 535 -37.62 -23.32 13.27
CA SER A 535 -36.55 -22.36 13.05
C SER A 535 -36.72 -21.03 13.82
N ASN A 536 -37.91 -20.76 14.38
CA ASN A 536 -38.18 -19.58 15.18
C ASN A 536 -38.19 -19.84 16.68
N SER A 537 -37.67 -20.97 17.15
CA SER A 537 -37.64 -21.31 18.56
C SER A 537 -36.21 -21.61 19.07
N VAL A 538 -36.05 -21.47 20.38
CA VAL A 538 -34.93 -21.93 21.17
C VAL A 538 -35.47 -22.75 22.32
N ASP A 539 -35.06 -24.01 22.41
CA ASP A 539 -35.48 -24.89 23.46
C ASP A 539 -34.46 -24.89 24.62
N TYR A 540 -34.94 -25.10 25.82
CA TYR A 540 -34.06 -25.28 26.97
C TYR A 540 -34.51 -26.47 27.82
N ARG A 541 -33.55 -27.13 28.41
CA ARG A 541 -33.74 -28.28 29.30
C ARG A 541 -32.62 -28.40 30.32
N ALA A 542 -32.86 -29.17 31.36
CA ALA A 542 -31.79 -29.61 32.23
C ALA A 542 -30.75 -30.42 31.45
N ALA A 543 -29.46 -30.25 31.75
CA ALA A 543 -28.44 -31.14 31.29
C ALA A 543 -28.56 -32.50 31.94
N SER A 544 -28.37 -33.60 31.20
CA SER A 544 -28.30 -34.96 31.72
C SER A 544 -27.04 -35.15 32.59
N SER A 545 -27.05 -36.19 33.42
CA SER A 545 -25.86 -36.49 34.23
C SER A 545 -24.67 -36.79 33.31
N GLY A 546 -23.57 -36.06 33.51
CA GLY A 546 -22.36 -36.18 32.67
C GLY A 546 -22.46 -35.48 31.30
N GLU A 547 -23.55 -34.75 31.00
CA GLU A 547 -23.66 -33.99 29.76
C GLU A 547 -22.82 -32.72 29.84
N GLU A 548 -21.78 -32.66 29.03
CA GLU A 548 -20.92 -31.50 28.89
C GLU A 548 -20.97 -30.90 27.47
N GLY A 549 -20.61 -29.67 27.35
CA GLY A 549 -20.55 -28.98 26.07
C GLY A 549 -20.04 -27.55 26.23
N PRO A 550 -19.70 -26.87 25.14
CA PRO A 550 -19.19 -25.52 25.19
C PRO A 550 -20.23 -24.55 25.72
N SER A 551 -19.84 -23.65 26.62
CA SER A 551 -20.67 -22.55 27.12
C SER A 551 -20.74 -21.38 26.12
N ASN A 552 -19.84 -21.37 25.12
CA ASN A 552 -19.81 -20.40 24.04
C ASN A 552 -19.19 -21.02 22.79
N THR A 553 -19.76 -20.72 21.63
CA THR A 553 -19.22 -21.14 20.31
C THR A 553 -19.12 -19.92 19.38
N PRO A 554 -18.10 -19.85 18.50
CA PRO A 554 -18.02 -18.76 17.54
C PRO A 554 -19.21 -18.80 16.56
N PRO A 555 -19.66 -17.64 16.05
CA PRO A 555 -20.75 -17.59 15.09
C PRO A 555 -20.37 -18.30 13.78
N PRO A 556 -21.22 -19.18 13.23
CA PRO A 556 -20.88 -19.97 12.06
C PRO A 556 -20.75 -19.14 10.78
N PHE A 557 -21.55 -18.06 10.67
CA PHE A 557 -21.58 -17.21 9.48
C PHE A 557 -21.67 -15.72 9.87
N PRO A 558 -20.61 -15.13 10.44
CA PRO A 558 -20.66 -13.76 11.00
C PRO A 558 -21.05 -12.69 9.97
N ASN A 559 -20.74 -12.89 8.68
CA ASN A 559 -21.07 -11.97 7.60
C ASN A 559 -22.58 -11.95 7.24
N LEU A 560 -23.36 -12.87 7.77
CA LEU A 560 -24.83 -12.92 7.56
C LEU A 560 -25.61 -12.30 8.72
N ARG A 561 -24.94 -11.76 9.73
CA ARG A 561 -25.57 -10.95 10.76
C ARG A 561 -26.12 -9.68 10.12
N ARG A 562 -27.43 -9.44 10.31
CA ARG A 562 -28.04 -8.14 10.07
C ARG A 562 -28.22 -7.50 11.45
N ASP A 563 -27.60 -6.35 11.64
CA ASP A 563 -27.76 -5.50 12.82
C ASP A 563 -29.22 -5.07 12.98
#